data_9c98a7ea38a8779fb6b5978bb5c1100a
#
_entry.id   9c98a7ea38a8779fb6b5978bb5c1100a
#
_cell.length_a   1.000
_cell.length_b   1.000
_cell.length_c   1.000
_cell.angle_alpha   90.00
_cell.angle_beta   90.00
_cell.angle_gamma   90.00
#
_symmetry.space_group_name_H-M   'P 1'
#
loop_
_entity.id
_entity.type
_entity.pdbx_description
1 polymer ?
#
loop_
_entity_poly.entity_id
_entity_poly.type
_entity_poly.pdbx_seq_one_letter_code
_entity_poly.pdbx_strand_id
1 'polypeptide(L)'
;MLRVSANPVIDTVTKLVTVAIGMFAFVFVVMVPLYDVLCDALGINGKTSGEAYTSVQAGVDESRTVTVQFVATNNENMPWEFGPSQTAMKVHPGAVNSTVFHARNPLPRDMVAQAIPSVSPARAAEYFHKTECFCFNQQPLGGRTSAEMPLQFIIDQDLPRDIRTITLSYTIFDVTDMASGAVAVR
;
A
#
# COMPACT_ATOMS: atom_id res chain seq x y z
N MET A 1 -32.54 32.13 -23.92
CA MET A 1 -31.76 32.53 -22.68
C MET A 1 -32.77 33.03 -21.66
N LEU A 2 -32.96 32.34 -20.57
CA LEU A 2 -33.89 32.69 -19.48
C LEU A 2 -33.28 33.85 -18.69
N ARG A 3 -33.98 35.01 -18.61
CA ARG A 3 -33.60 36.11 -17.73
C ARG A 3 -34.16 35.85 -16.34
N VAL A 4 -33.29 35.71 -15.35
CA VAL A 4 -33.69 35.42 -13.96
C VAL A 4 -34.02 36.71 -13.18
N SER A 5 -33.55 37.89 -13.60
CA SER A 5 -33.79 39.17 -12.96
C SER A 5 -33.79 40.32 -13.98
N ALA A 6 -34.49 41.41 -13.68
CA ALA A 6 -34.50 42.65 -14.44
C ALA A 6 -33.17 43.45 -14.29
N ASN A 7 -32.42 43.17 -13.21
CA ASN A 7 -31.10 43.82 -13.00
C ASN A 7 -30.00 42.98 -13.65
N PRO A 8 -29.23 43.52 -14.63
CA PRO A 8 -28.24 42.77 -15.37
C PRO A 8 -27.11 42.20 -14.51
N VAL A 9 -26.76 42.84 -13.42
CA VAL A 9 -25.72 42.36 -12.49
C VAL A 9 -26.23 41.14 -11.75
N ILE A 10 -27.43 41.16 -11.22
CA ILE A 10 -28.04 40.05 -10.49
C ILE A 10 -28.22 38.83 -11.42
N ASP A 11 -28.66 39.06 -12.66
CA ASP A 11 -28.83 38.00 -13.65
C ASP A 11 -27.50 37.30 -13.96
N THR A 12 -26.42 38.08 -14.12
CA THR A 12 -25.07 37.51 -14.37
C THR A 12 -24.54 36.75 -13.17
N VAL A 13 -24.68 37.32 -11.96
CA VAL A 13 -24.24 36.64 -10.73
C VAL A 13 -24.99 35.34 -10.49
N THR A 14 -26.32 35.35 -10.67
CA THR A 14 -27.14 34.13 -10.51
C THR A 14 -26.73 33.05 -11.50
N LYS A 15 -26.48 33.40 -12.77
CA LYS A 15 -25.99 32.44 -13.78
C LYS A 15 -24.63 31.84 -13.40
N LEU A 16 -23.68 32.68 -12.95
CA LEU A 16 -22.36 32.21 -12.52
C LEU A 16 -22.47 31.27 -11.33
N VAL A 17 -23.28 31.61 -10.33
CA VAL A 17 -23.50 30.75 -9.15
C VAL A 17 -24.14 29.42 -9.57
N THR A 18 -25.15 29.46 -10.45
CA THR A 18 -25.81 28.23 -10.92
C THR A 18 -24.83 27.33 -11.69
N VAL A 19 -23.98 27.90 -12.53
CA VAL A 19 -22.95 27.15 -13.26
C VAL A 19 -21.91 26.56 -12.29
N ALA A 20 -21.49 27.33 -11.29
CA ALA A 20 -20.54 26.86 -10.28
C ALA A 20 -21.11 25.70 -9.46
N ILE A 21 -22.37 25.80 -9.01
CA ILE A 21 -23.07 24.72 -8.29
C ILE A 21 -23.21 23.48 -9.19
N GLY A 22 -23.60 23.67 -10.46
CA GLY A 22 -23.73 22.57 -11.43
C GLY A 22 -22.39 21.85 -11.68
N MET A 23 -21.31 22.60 -11.83
CA MET A 23 -19.98 22.05 -12.00
C MET A 23 -19.51 21.29 -10.76
N PHE A 24 -19.78 21.84 -9.57
CA PHE A 24 -19.46 21.16 -8.30
C PHE A 24 -20.23 19.86 -8.13
N ALA A 25 -21.55 19.90 -8.39
CA ALA A 25 -22.40 18.72 -8.37
C ALA A 25 -21.92 17.65 -9.39
N PHE A 26 -21.52 18.06 -10.60
CA PHE A 26 -21.00 17.16 -11.61
C PHE A 26 -19.73 16.44 -11.14
N VAL A 27 -18.79 17.16 -10.51
CA VAL A 27 -17.57 16.54 -9.98
C VAL A 27 -17.90 15.50 -8.91
N PHE A 28 -18.76 15.81 -7.95
CA PHE A 28 -19.05 14.88 -6.85
C PHE A 28 -19.95 13.70 -7.26
N VAL A 29 -20.94 13.95 -8.12
CA VAL A 29 -21.93 12.92 -8.49
C VAL A 29 -21.44 12.04 -9.64
N VAL A 30 -20.61 12.58 -10.54
CA VAL A 30 -20.18 11.86 -11.75
C VAL A 30 -18.71 11.46 -11.67
N MET A 31 -17.81 12.40 -11.37
CA MET A 31 -16.37 12.14 -11.44
C MET A 31 -15.89 11.20 -10.34
N VAL A 32 -16.38 11.35 -9.10
CA VAL A 32 -15.95 10.49 -7.99
C VAL A 32 -16.39 9.04 -8.21
N PRO A 33 -17.67 8.72 -8.47
CA PRO A 33 -18.08 7.34 -8.76
C PRO A 33 -17.42 6.77 -10.03
N LEU A 34 -17.24 7.60 -11.06
CA LEU A 34 -16.57 7.16 -12.29
C LEU A 34 -15.11 6.78 -12.03
N TYR A 35 -14.42 7.54 -11.18
CA TYR A 35 -13.06 7.24 -10.77
C TYR A 35 -12.99 5.89 -10.03
N ASP A 36 -13.91 5.64 -9.08
CA ASP A 36 -13.96 4.39 -8.33
C ASP A 36 -14.20 3.19 -9.25
N VAL A 37 -15.19 3.28 -10.14
CA VAL A 37 -15.47 2.22 -11.13
C VAL A 37 -14.29 2.00 -12.08
N LEU A 38 -13.63 3.07 -12.51
CA LEU A 38 -12.47 2.97 -13.41
C LEU A 38 -11.28 2.32 -12.69
N CYS A 39 -11.02 2.69 -11.44
CA CYS A 39 -9.96 2.10 -10.63
C CYS A 39 -10.21 0.62 -10.35
N ASP A 40 -11.45 0.23 -10.06
CA ASP A 40 -11.81 -1.17 -9.85
C ASP A 40 -11.69 -1.98 -11.16
N ALA A 41 -12.13 -1.42 -12.30
CA ALA A 41 -12.05 -2.10 -13.60
C ALA A 41 -10.61 -2.25 -14.11
N LEU A 42 -9.73 -1.30 -13.82
CA LEU A 42 -8.34 -1.30 -14.27
C LEU A 42 -7.35 -1.89 -13.23
N GLY A 43 -7.83 -2.21 -12.03
CA GLY A 43 -6.98 -2.75 -10.95
C GLY A 43 -5.86 -1.80 -10.50
N ILE A 44 -5.99 -0.48 -10.75
CA ILE A 44 -4.93 0.50 -10.51
C ILE A 44 -4.76 0.80 -9.01
N ASN A 45 -5.76 0.50 -8.20
CA ASN A 45 -5.84 1.01 -6.82
C ASN A 45 -5.03 0.21 -5.80
N GLY A 46 -4.31 -0.86 -6.18
CA GLY A 46 -3.38 -1.59 -5.28
C GLY A 46 -3.95 -1.89 -3.87
N LYS A 47 -5.26 -1.80 -3.69
CA LYS A 47 -5.91 -2.18 -2.44
C LYS A 47 -5.73 -3.68 -2.27
N THR A 48 -4.80 -4.07 -1.42
CA THR A 48 -4.88 -5.38 -0.78
C THR A 48 -6.24 -5.43 -0.13
N SER A 49 -7.08 -6.39 -0.54
CA SER A 49 -8.40 -6.62 0.08
C SER A 49 -8.22 -6.61 1.60
N GLY A 50 -8.90 -5.68 2.28
CA GLY A 50 -8.84 -5.55 3.74
C GLY A 50 -9.58 -6.66 4.50
N GLU A 51 -10.05 -7.68 3.77
CA GLU A 51 -10.66 -8.86 4.34
C GLU A 51 -9.57 -9.86 4.73
N ALA A 52 -9.66 -10.37 5.95
CA ALA A 52 -8.80 -11.46 6.39
C ALA A 52 -8.99 -12.64 5.42
N TYR A 53 -7.90 -13.09 4.80
CA TYR A 53 -7.90 -14.23 3.89
C TYR A 53 -8.46 -15.47 4.60
N THR A 54 -9.71 -15.80 4.36
CA THR A 54 -10.41 -16.94 4.95
C THR A 54 -10.34 -18.21 4.11
N SER A 55 -9.76 -18.17 2.91
CA SER A 55 -9.70 -19.30 1.98
C SER A 55 -8.49 -20.24 2.20
N VAL A 56 -8.15 -20.54 3.44
CA VAL A 56 -7.23 -21.65 3.77
C VAL A 56 -7.78 -23.03 3.31
N GLN A 57 -8.98 -23.06 2.71
CA GLN A 57 -9.65 -24.30 2.27
C GLN A 57 -9.30 -24.75 0.85
N ALA A 58 -8.67 -23.93 0.03
CA ALA A 58 -8.10 -24.40 -1.24
C ALA A 58 -6.70 -24.93 -0.94
N GLY A 59 -6.45 -26.23 -1.11
CA GLY A 59 -5.14 -26.86 -0.83
C GLY A 59 -3.97 -26.14 -1.52
N VAL A 60 -2.75 -26.64 -1.42
CA VAL A 60 -1.57 -26.10 -2.12
C VAL A 60 -1.57 -26.56 -3.56
N ASP A 61 -1.39 -25.65 -4.53
CA ASP A 61 -1.16 -26.01 -5.94
C ASP A 61 0.31 -26.36 -6.17
N GLU A 62 0.66 -27.63 -5.98
CA GLU A 62 2.02 -28.14 -6.20
C GLU A 62 2.42 -28.21 -7.68
N SER A 63 1.46 -28.12 -8.61
CA SER A 63 1.71 -28.16 -10.04
C SER A 63 2.38 -26.90 -10.57
N ARG A 64 2.35 -25.81 -9.79
CA ARG A 64 2.81 -24.48 -10.17
C ARG A 64 3.77 -23.91 -9.16
N THR A 65 4.81 -23.27 -9.66
CA THR A 65 5.77 -22.52 -8.83
C THR A 65 5.80 -21.07 -9.26
N VAL A 66 5.77 -20.16 -8.28
CA VAL A 66 5.92 -18.71 -8.45
C VAL A 66 7.18 -18.27 -7.75
N THR A 67 7.98 -17.42 -8.41
CA THR A 67 9.16 -16.83 -7.78
C THR A 67 8.78 -15.50 -7.11
N VAL A 68 9.00 -15.39 -5.81
CA VAL A 68 8.84 -14.15 -5.07
C VAL A 68 10.22 -13.54 -4.85
N GLN A 69 10.43 -12.32 -5.34
CA GLN A 69 11.65 -11.54 -5.15
C GLN A 69 11.42 -10.52 -4.05
N PHE A 70 12.40 -10.32 -3.18
CA PHE A 70 12.36 -9.39 -2.08
C PHE A 70 13.37 -8.28 -2.31
N VAL A 71 12.91 -7.04 -2.24
CA VAL A 71 13.72 -5.83 -2.40
C VAL A 71 13.51 -4.94 -1.18
N ALA A 72 14.59 -4.37 -0.70
CA ALA A 72 14.57 -3.37 0.36
C ALA A 72 15.23 -2.08 -0.14
N THR A 73 14.60 -0.95 0.16
CA THR A 73 15.09 0.38 -0.22
C THR A 73 14.98 1.30 0.98
N ASN A 74 16.02 2.05 1.24
CA ASN A 74 15.97 3.11 2.23
C ASN A 74 15.57 4.41 1.56
N ASN A 75 14.69 5.18 2.19
CA ASN A 75 14.47 6.57 1.81
C ASN A 75 15.73 7.41 2.11
N GLU A 76 15.93 8.53 1.40
CA GLU A 76 17.14 9.35 1.44
C GLU A 76 17.66 9.68 2.84
N ASN A 77 16.76 9.90 3.80
CA ASN A 77 17.13 10.27 5.18
C ASN A 77 17.16 9.09 6.17
N MET A 78 16.99 7.85 5.68
CA MET A 78 16.93 6.66 6.52
C MET A 78 18.32 6.00 6.64
N PRO A 79 19.01 6.14 7.79
CA PRO A 79 20.37 5.64 7.95
C PRO A 79 20.46 4.15 8.31
N TRP A 80 19.33 3.45 8.51
CA TRP A 80 19.34 2.05 8.92
C TRP A 80 19.91 1.15 7.83
N GLU A 81 20.56 0.08 8.26
CA GLU A 81 20.86 -1.06 7.40
C GLU A 81 19.60 -1.93 7.36
N PHE A 82 18.93 -1.99 6.21
CA PHE A 82 17.67 -2.71 6.05
C PHE A 82 17.72 -3.61 4.82
N GLY A 83 17.37 -4.89 4.98
CA GLY A 83 17.39 -5.84 3.87
C GLY A 83 16.71 -7.16 4.17
N PRO A 84 16.31 -7.92 3.13
CA PRO A 84 15.77 -9.25 3.28
C PRO A 84 16.89 -10.26 3.59
N SER A 85 16.56 -11.31 4.34
CA SER A 85 17.46 -12.44 4.60
C SER A 85 17.75 -13.25 3.33
N GLN A 86 16.84 -13.24 2.38
CA GLN A 86 16.97 -13.86 1.07
C GLN A 86 16.36 -12.97 -0.01
N THR A 87 16.99 -12.88 -1.17
CA THR A 87 16.56 -12.00 -2.26
C THR A 87 15.43 -12.58 -3.11
N ALA A 88 15.23 -13.90 -3.07
CA ALA A 88 14.15 -14.57 -3.78
C ALA A 88 13.86 -15.93 -3.15
N MET A 89 12.60 -16.37 -3.27
CA MET A 89 12.16 -17.74 -2.95
C MET A 89 11.17 -18.24 -3.97
N LYS A 90 11.14 -19.57 -4.18
CA LYS A 90 10.13 -20.23 -4.99
C LYS A 90 9.05 -20.75 -4.06
N VAL A 91 7.80 -20.44 -4.38
CA VAL A 91 6.63 -20.78 -3.57
C VAL A 91 5.56 -21.43 -4.43
N HIS A 92 4.72 -22.25 -3.79
CA HIS A 92 3.52 -22.82 -4.41
C HIS A 92 2.31 -21.95 -4.01
N PRO A 93 1.41 -21.61 -4.97
CA PRO A 93 0.15 -20.92 -4.63
C PRO A 93 -0.66 -21.72 -3.61
N GLY A 94 -1.26 -21.05 -2.65
CA GLY A 94 -1.97 -21.64 -1.50
C GLY A 94 -1.07 -22.01 -0.31
N ALA A 95 0.25 -22.09 -0.49
CA ALA A 95 1.18 -22.41 0.60
C ALA A 95 1.44 -21.19 1.50
N VAL A 96 1.52 -21.40 2.81
CA VAL A 96 2.01 -20.41 3.76
C VAL A 96 3.54 -20.34 3.65
N ASN A 97 4.06 -19.16 3.39
CA ASN A 97 5.49 -18.92 3.26
C ASN A 97 5.94 -17.88 4.28
N SER A 98 7.16 -18.02 4.77
CA SER A 98 7.76 -17.07 5.70
C SER A 98 9.16 -16.65 5.26
N THR A 99 9.48 -15.39 5.53
CA THR A 99 10.82 -14.82 5.37
C THR A 99 11.06 -13.76 6.45
N VAL A 100 12.30 -13.30 6.57
CA VAL A 100 12.68 -12.32 7.58
C VAL A 100 13.41 -11.17 6.88
N PHE A 101 13.12 -9.95 7.29
CA PHE A 101 13.93 -8.79 7.00
C PHE A 101 14.76 -8.41 8.23
N HIS A 102 15.97 -7.97 8.01
CA HIS A 102 16.86 -7.50 9.07
C HIS A 102 16.93 -5.98 9.02
N ALA A 103 16.83 -5.36 10.18
CA ALA A 103 17.03 -3.93 10.35
C ALA A 103 18.06 -3.67 11.44
N ARG A 104 18.97 -2.71 11.21
CA ARG A 104 19.93 -2.25 12.19
C ARG A 104 19.99 -0.74 12.19
N ASN A 105 19.86 -0.13 13.36
CA ASN A 105 20.10 1.27 13.57
C ASN A 105 21.58 1.51 13.88
N PRO A 106 22.39 2.06 12.98
CA PRO A 106 23.82 2.29 13.23
C PRO A 106 24.08 3.53 14.12
N LEU A 107 23.08 4.41 14.29
CA LEU A 107 23.22 5.63 15.07
C LEU A 107 23.15 5.36 16.58
N PRO A 108 23.71 6.24 17.42
CA PRO A 108 23.64 6.09 18.88
C PRO A 108 22.31 6.56 19.48
N ARG A 109 21.38 7.06 18.68
CA ARG A 109 20.05 7.56 19.10
C ARG A 109 18.95 6.57 18.74
N ASP A 110 17.89 6.58 19.54
CA ASP A 110 16.67 5.84 19.22
C ASP A 110 15.97 6.46 18.01
N MET A 111 15.41 5.62 17.17
CA MET A 111 14.69 6.01 15.97
C MET A 111 13.41 5.20 15.80
N VAL A 112 12.45 5.78 15.11
CA VAL A 112 11.21 5.11 14.73
C VAL A 112 11.14 5.06 13.20
N ALA A 113 10.91 3.88 12.65
CA ALA A 113 10.80 3.67 11.23
C ALA A 113 9.40 3.18 10.83
N GLN A 114 9.01 3.49 9.60
CA GLN A 114 7.83 2.96 8.94
C GLN A 114 8.24 2.29 7.63
N ALA A 115 7.86 1.03 7.46
CA ALA A 115 8.08 0.30 6.21
C ALA A 115 6.80 0.34 5.35
N ILE A 116 6.95 0.70 4.08
CA ILE A 116 5.86 0.74 3.10
C ILE A 116 6.09 -0.33 2.05
N PRO A 117 5.17 -1.31 1.92
CA PRO A 117 5.26 -2.36 0.92
C PRO A 117 4.74 -1.93 -0.45
N SER A 118 5.31 -2.48 -1.50
CA SER A 118 4.84 -2.39 -2.88
C SER A 118 4.99 -3.74 -3.57
N VAL A 119 4.00 -4.13 -4.38
CA VAL A 119 3.98 -5.39 -5.12
C VAL A 119 4.01 -5.10 -6.62
N SER A 120 4.87 -5.79 -7.33
CA SER A 120 4.98 -5.72 -8.80
C SER A 120 4.90 -7.13 -9.40
N PRO A 121 4.13 -7.34 -10.49
CA PRO A 121 3.25 -6.37 -11.17
C PRO A 121 2.04 -5.99 -10.30
N ALA A 122 1.49 -4.79 -10.51
CA ALA A 122 0.38 -4.26 -9.69
C ALA A 122 -0.83 -5.20 -9.61
N ARG A 123 -1.16 -5.89 -10.71
CA ARG A 123 -2.25 -6.90 -10.77
C ARG A 123 -1.99 -8.15 -9.93
N ALA A 124 -0.76 -8.37 -9.43
CA ALA A 124 -0.48 -9.45 -8.49
C ALA A 124 -0.78 -9.07 -7.04
N ALA A 125 -1.01 -7.78 -6.76
CA ALA A 125 -1.19 -7.28 -5.39
C ALA A 125 -2.46 -7.85 -4.72
N GLU A 126 -3.54 -8.07 -5.47
CA GLU A 126 -4.79 -8.66 -4.98
C GLU A 126 -4.67 -10.15 -4.61
N TYR A 127 -3.69 -10.85 -5.20
CA TYR A 127 -3.40 -12.26 -4.96
C TYR A 127 -2.27 -12.48 -3.95
N PHE A 128 -1.70 -11.41 -3.41
CA PHE A 128 -0.61 -11.46 -2.44
C PHE A 128 -1.12 -11.10 -1.05
N HIS A 129 -1.42 -12.11 -0.24
CA HIS A 129 -1.98 -11.95 1.10
C HIS A 129 -0.87 -12.02 2.15
N LYS A 130 -0.72 -10.95 2.92
CA LYS A 130 0.19 -10.89 4.07
C LYS A 130 -0.59 -11.24 5.33
N THR A 131 -0.23 -12.34 5.98
CA THR A 131 -0.87 -12.79 7.22
C THR A 131 -0.19 -12.18 8.45
N GLU A 132 1.14 -12.04 8.41
CA GLU A 132 1.90 -11.29 9.39
C GLU A 132 2.86 -10.33 8.68
N CYS A 133 2.89 -9.07 9.11
CA CYS A 133 3.76 -8.07 8.53
C CYS A 133 4.17 -7.03 9.57
N PHE A 134 5.46 -6.83 9.72
CA PHE A 134 6.02 -5.73 10.51
C PHE A 134 5.64 -4.34 9.97
N CYS A 135 5.19 -4.25 8.72
CA CYS A 135 4.83 -2.98 8.08
C CYS A 135 3.55 -2.33 8.59
N PHE A 136 2.72 -3.06 9.37
CA PHE A 136 1.48 -2.52 9.93
C PHE A 136 1.72 -1.54 11.08
N ASN A 137 2.85 -1.66 11.77
CA ASN A 137 3.18 -0.84 12.92
C ASN A 137 4.47 -0.04 12.67
N GLN A 138 4.58 1.10 13.34
CA GLN A 138 5.84 1.81 13.45
C GLN A 138 6.84 0.95 14.23
N GLN A 139 8.10 0.92 13.77
CA GLN A 139 9.15 0.11 14.35
C GLN A 139 10.12 0.99 15.15
N PRO A 140 9.98 1.03 16.49
CA PRO A 140 10.99 1.67 17.32
C PRO A 140 12.23 0.78 17.42
N LEU A 141 13.41 1.36 17.22
CA LEU A 141 14.68 0.65 17.34
C LEU A 141 15.69 1.54 18.07
N GLY A 142 16.19 1.02 19.18
CA GLY A 142 17.19 1.69 20.00
C GLY A 142 18.48 1.97 19.26
N GLY A 143 19.26 2.93 19.76
CA GLY A 143 20.56 3.26 19.17
C GLY A 143 21.50 2.05 19.17
N ARG A 144 22.16 1.79 18.04
CA ARG A 144 23.09 0.68 17.82
C ARG A 144 22.50 -0.71 18.03
N THR A 145 21.19 -0.86 17.90
CA THR A 145 20.51 -2.17 18.00
C THR A 145 20.05 -2.69 16.65
N SER A 146 19.75 -3.98 16.62
CA SER A 146 19.23 -4.68 15.45
C SER A 146 17.93 -5.37 15.81
N ALA A 147 17.04 -5.57 14.83
CA ALA A 147 15.82 -6.33 14.96
C ALA A 147 15.58 -7.22 13.74
N GLU A 148 14.93 -8.34 13.97
CA GLU A 148 14.40 -9.21 12.93
C GLU A 148 12.93 -8.87 12.73
N MET A 149 12.53 -8.75 11.47
CA MET A 149 11.19 -8.35 11.05
C MET A 149 10.58 -9.49 10.24
N PRO A 150 9.78 -10.35 10.88
CA PRO A 150 9.18 -11.50 10.20
C PRO A 150 8.09 -11.05 9.24
N LEU A 151 7.98 -11.78 8.14
CA LEU A 151 6.92 -11.63 7.14
C LEU A 151 6.36 -13.01 6.82
N GLN A 152 5.04 -13.19 7.00
CA GLN A 152 4.32 -14.35 6.48
C GLN A 152 3.37 -13.92 5.39
N PHE A 153 3.30 -14.72 4.32
CA PHE A 153 2.45 -14.43 3.17
C PHE A 153 1.97 -15.71 2.48
N ILE A 154 0.87 -15.55 1.76
CA ILE A 154 0.27 -16.57 0.91
C ILE A 154 0.05 -15.97 -0.47
N ILE A 155 0.40 -16.70 -1.52
CA ILE A 155 0.00 -16.39 -2.90
C ILE A 155 -1.29 -17.13 -3.20
N ASP A 156 -2.30 -16.43 -3.69
CA ASP A 156 -3.58 -17.03 -4.04
C ASP A 156 -3.42 -18.02 -5.22
N GLN A 157 -4.22 -19.08 -5.21
CA GLN A 157 -4.26 -20.05 -6.32
C GLN A 157 -4.83 -19.43 -7.60
N ASP A 158 -5.72 -18.43 -7.46
CA ASP A 158 -6.34 -17.71 -8.58
C ASP A 158 -5.38 -16.72 -9.26
N LEU A 159 -4.12 -16.62 -8.79
CA LEU A 159 -3.10 -15.79 -9.43
C LEU A 159 -3.01 -16.14 -10.93
N PRO A 160 -3.16 -15.16 -11.86
CA PRO A 160 -3.07 -15.37 -13.30
C PRO A 160 -1.84 -16.19 -13.71
N ARG A 161 -2.03 -17.17 -14.61
CA ARG A 161 -0.98 -18.15 -14.99
C ARG A 161 0.22 -17.54 -15.71
N ASP A 162 0.06 -16.36 -16.28
CA ASP A 162 1.14 -15.60 -16.93
C ASP A 162 2.06 -14.92 -15.92
N ILE A 163 1.62 -14.72 -14.66
CA ILE A 163 2.46 -14.18 -13.60
C ILE A 163 3.28 -15.31 -12.98
N ARG A 164 4.57 -15.30 -13.27
CA ARG A 164 5.54 -16.30 -12.77
C ARG A 164 6.49 -15.71 -11.73
N THR A 165 6.58 -14.38 -11.68
CA THR A 165 7.44 -13.67 -10.75
C THR A 165 6.68 -12.51 -10.14
N ILE A 166 6.79 -12.38 -8.82
CA ILE A 166 6.25 -11.29 -8.03
C ILE A 166 7.41 -10.64 -7.29
N THR A 167 7.52 -9.33 -7.37
CA THR A 167 8.51 -8.57 -6.58
C THR A 167 7.78 -7.86 -5.45
N LEU A 168 8.14 -8.20 -4.22
CA LEU A 168 7.74 -7.46 -3.03
C LEU A 168 8.88 -6.55 -2.63
N SER A 169 8.65 -5.26 -2.71
CA SER A 169 9.61 -4.25 -2.27
C SER A 169 9.11 -3.54 -1.02
N TYR A 170 10.01 -3.29 -0.08
CA TYR A 170 9.79 -2.45 1.08
C TYR A 170 10.64 -1.21 0.99
N THR A 171 10.01 -0.05 1.14
CA THR A 171 10.72 1.22 1.35
C THR A 171 10.57 1.61 2.81
N ILE A 172 11.69 1.84 3.49
CA ILE A 172 11.70 2.23 4.91
C ILE A 172 11.97 3.73 5.05
N PHE A 173 11.20 4.38 5.94
CA PHE A 173 11.21 5.82 6.18
C PHE A 173 11.51 6.11 7.65
N ASP A 174 12.28 7.17 7.93
CA ASP A 174 12.40 7.73 9.27
C ASP A 174 11.14 8.54 9.60
N VAL A 175 10.44 8.14 10.66
CA VAL A 175 9.24 8.81 11.16
C VAL A 175 9.40 9.24 12.63
N THR A 176 10.63 9.34 13.11
CA THR A 176 10.97 9.65 14.52
C THR A 176 10.31 10.94 14.97
N ASP A 177 10.37 11.99 14.16
CA ASP A 177 9.78 13.30 14.52
C ASP A 177 8.25 13.26 14.59
N MET A 178 7.61 12.48 13.69
CA MET A 178 6.16 12.31 13.69
C MET A 178 5.68 11.48 14.89
N ALA A 179 6.43 10.45 15.26
CA ALA A 179 6.12 9.61 16.41
C ALA A 179 6.26 10.37 17.74
N SER A 180 7.26 11.22 17.88
CA SER A 180 7.48 12.07 19.07
C SER A 180 6.40 13.16 19.21
N GLY A 181 5.91 13.74 18.11
CA GLY A 181 4.83 14.72 18.11
C GLY A 181 3.46 14.15 18.53
N ALA A 182 3.19 12.88 18.25
CA ALA A 182 1.94 12.22 18.63
C ALA A 182 1.84 11.94 20.15
N VAL A 183 2.96 11.85 20.86
CA VAL A 183 3.01 11.66 22.33
C VAL A 183 2.78 12.97 23.09
N ALA A 184 3.02 14.12 22.48
CA ALA A 184 2.91 15.44 23.13
C ALA A 184 1.46 16.01 23.18
N VAL A 185 0.47 15.31 22.61
CA VAL A 185 -0.95 15.77 22.50
C VAL A 185 -1.90 14.90 23.34
N ARG A 186 -1.42 14.30 24.44
CA ARG A 186 -2.29 13.62 25.42
C ARG A 186 -2.24 14.27 26.79
#